data_6ea021175dbf160ca761b5c611614be0
#
_entry.id   6ea021175dbf160ca761b5c611614be0
#
_cell.length_a   1.000
_cell.length_b   1.000
_cell.length_c   1.000
_cell.angle_alpha   90.00
_cell.angle_beta   90.00
_cell.angle_gamma   90.00
#
_symmetry.space_group_name_H-M   'P 1'
#
loop_
_entity.id
_entity.type
_entity.pdbx_description
1 polymer ?
#
loop_
_entity_poly.entity_id
_entity_poly.type
_entity_poly.pdbx_seq_one_letter_code
_entity_poly.pdbx_strand_id
1 'polypeptide(L)'
;ININLFKSRNKQTCREALGLPQDKRLLLFSSHILSDERKGFHYLKEAVLRLTNDHPEWKDRLGLVLVGKDITPTSYQDIPLEVYPLNYIAEEKQLVDIYNAVDLFVIPSLQDNLPNTIVEAMACGIPCIGFNVGGIPEMIDHLHNGYVAEYKNVGDFANGIHWLLTEGEYDILSREAARKAANTYGESSVATKYISIYNQMTGKNE
;
A
#
# COMPACT_ATOMS: atom_id res chain seq x y z
N ILE A 1 6.17 -2.00 -14.23
CA ILE A 1 4.79 -1.50 -14.12
C ILE A 1 4.47 -0.49 -15.20
N ASN A 2 3.22 -0.50 -15.68
CA ASN A 2 2.74 0.51 -16.62
C ASN A 2 2.40 1.82 -15.89
N ILE A 3 3.35 2.74 -15.84
CA ILE A 3 3.20 4.06 -15.20
C ILE A 3 2.25 5.02 -15.94
N ASN A 4 1.83 4.70 -17.17
CA ASN A 4 0.80 5.48 -17.85
C ASN A 4 -0.60 5.13 -17.34
N LEU A 5 -0.78 3.90 -16.86
CA LEU A 5 -2.01 3.41 -16.25
C LEU A 5 -2.03 3.69 -14.74
N PHE A 6 -1.03 3.19 -14.01
CA PHE A 6 -0.86 3.41 -12.57
C PHE A 6 -0.18 4.76 -12.34
N LYS A 7 -0.98 5.76 -12.06
CA LYS A 7 -0.56 7.14 -11.80
C LYS A 7 -1.55 7.86 -10.89
N SER A 8 -1.12 8.95 -10.32
CA SER A 8 -1.99 9.79 -9.48
C SER A 8 -3.19 10.32 -10.25
N ARG A 9 -4.37 10.26 -9.62
CA ARG A 9 -5.66 10.77 -10.08
C ARG A 9 -6.30 11.63 -8.99
N ASN A 10 -7.40 12.29 -9.32
CA ASN A 10 -8.15 13.05 -8.33
C ASN A 10 -8.82 12.10 -7.31
N LYS A 11 -8.40 12.21 -6.04
CA LYS A 11 -8.86 11.35 -4.93
C LYS A 11 -10.36 11.46 -4.71
N GLN A 12 -10.91 12.68 -4.73
CA GLN A 12 -12.33 12.89 -4.51
C GLN A 12 -13.17 12.16 -5.56
N THR A 13 -12.84 12.31 -6.84
CA THR A 13 -13.53 11.62 -7.93
C THR A 13 -13.46 10.10 -7.80
N CYS A 14 -12.28 9.56 -7.41
CA CYS A 14 -12.14 8.11 -7.20
C CYS A 14 -13.00 7.63 -6.02
N ARG A 15 -13.06 8.38 -4.93
CA ARG A 15 -13.93 8.06 -3.77
C ARG A 15 -15.42 8.11 -4.14
N GLU A 16 -15.84 9.12 -4.88
CA GLU A 16 -17.22 9.23 -5.38
C GLU A 16 -17.61 8.02 -6.22
N ALA A 17 -16.75 7.62 -7.15
CA ALA A 17 -16.98 6.45 -8.01
C ALA A 17 -17.07 5.12 -7.25
N LEU A 18 -16.39 5.02 -6.12
CA LEU A 18 -16.33 3.81 -5.28
C LEU A 18 -17.32 3.86 -4.08
N GLY A 19 -18.05 4.96 -3.88
CA GLY A 19 -18.93 5.14 -2.73
C GLY A 19 -18.20 5.23 -1.39
N LEU A 20 -16.94 5.72 -1.41
CA LEU A 20 -16.11 5.85 -0.21
C LEU A 20 -16.25 7.25 0.43
N PRO A 21 -16.08 7.39 1.76
CA PRO A 21 -16.23 8.65 2.46
C PRO A 21 -15.17 9.67 2.04
N GLN A 22 -15.57 10.96 2.03
CA GLN A 22 -14.69 12.06 1.67
C GLN A 22 -13.93 12.65 2.87
N ASP A 23 -14.43 12.45 4.06
CA ASP A 23 -14.02 13.07 5.32
C ASP A 23 -13.07 12.21 6.18
N LYS A 24 -12.84 10.95 5.78
CA LYS A 24 -11.95 10.03 6.50
C LYS A 24 -10.59 9.85 5.82
N ARG A 25 -9.58 9.53 6.63
CA ARG A 25 -8.36 8.90 6.12
C ARG A 25 -8.64 7.42 5.85
N LEU A 26 -8.15 6.89 4.75
CA LEU A 26 -8.44 5.51 4.34
C LEU A 26 -7.16 4.70 4.23
N LEU A 27 -7.11 3.58 4.96
CA LEU A 27 -6.12 2.53 4.77
C LEU A 27 -6.63 1.56 3.70
N LEU A 28 -5.75 1.03 2.88
CA LEU A 28 -6.05 -0.07 1.95
C LEU A 28 -5.25 -1.32 2.34
N PHE A 29 -5.97 -2.41 2.58
CA PHE A 29 -5.39 -3.75 2.59
C PHE A 29 -5.90 -4.53 1.38
N SER A 30 -5.01 -5.14 0.61
CA SER A 30 -5.35 -5.92 -0.58
C SER A 30 -4.67 -7.28 -0.55
N SER A 31 -5.48 -8.34 -0.71
CA SER A 31 -5.01 -9.72 -0.82
C SER A 31 -5.90 -10.51 -1.77
N HIS A 32 -5.33 -11.44 -2.54
CA HIS A 32 -6.16 -12.32 -3.38
C HIS A 32 -7.16 -13.13 -2.54
N ILE A 33 -6.71 -13.65 -1.40
CA ILE A 33 -7.51 -14.36 -0.41
C ILE A 33 -7.24 -13.73 0.95
N LEU A 34 -8.28 -13.23 1.62
CA LEU A 34 -8.13 -12.52 2.90
C LEU A 34 -7.58 -13.44 4.01
N SER A 35 -7.96 -14.70 3.98
CA SER A 35 -7.55 -15.73 4.96
C SER A 35 -6.12 -16.26 4.74
N ASP A 36 -5.38 -15.79 3.73
CA ASP A 36 -3.96 -16.17 3.56
C ASP A 36 -3.12 -15.61 4.71
N GLU A 37 -2.73 -16.45 5.65
CA GLU A 37 -1.95 -16.07 6.84
C GLU A 37 -0.64 -15.39 6.50
N ARG A 38 -0.02 -15.69 5.33
CA ARG A 38 1.21 -15.05 4.88
C ARG A 38 1.05 -13.56 4.63
N LYS A 39 -0.19 -13.11 4.34
CA LYS A 39 -0.52 -11.70 4.12
C LYS A 39 -0.70 -10.90 5.41
N GLY A 40 -0.73 -11.59 6.56
CA GLY A 40 -0.62 -10.96 7.88
C GLY A 40 -1.82 -10.10 8.29
N PHE A 41 -3.02 -10.36 7.75
CA PHE A 41 -4.20 -9.55 8.06
C PHE A 41 -4.48 -9.45 9.57
N HIS A 42 -4.17 -10.50 10.34
CA HIS A 42 -4.31 -10.48 11.80
C HIS A 42 -3.39 -9.44 12.46
N TYR A 43 -2.16 -9.23 11.95
CA TYR A 43 -1.27 -8.16 12.44
C TYR A 43 -1.85 -6.77 12.17
N LEU A 44 -2.51 -6.58 11.01
CA LEU A 44 -3.20 -5.32 10.74
C LEU A 44 -4.32 -5.08 11.76
N LYS A 45 -5.14 -6.10 12.06
CA LYS A 45 -6.22 -6.00 13.05
C LYS A 45 -5.70 -5.59 14.42
N GLU A 46 -4.64 -6.25 14.87
CA GLU A 46 -3.99 -5.93 16.16
C GLU A 46 -3.37 -4.52 16.15
N ALA A 47 -2.71 -4.13 15.05
CA ALA A 47 -2.12 -2.80 14.91
C ALA A 47 -3.17 -1.68 14.93
N VAL A 48 -4.29 -1.87 14.24
CA VAL A 48 -5.41 -0.93 14.25
C VAL A 48 -6.07 -0.84 15.62
N LEU A 49 -6.26 -1.98 16.30
CA LEU A 49 -6.78 -2.00 17.67
C LEU A 49 -5.85 -1.23 18.61
N ARG A 50 -4.55 -1.43 18.52
CA ARG A 50 -3.57 -0.71 19.31
C ARG A 50 -3.58 0.78 18.97
N LEU A 51 -3.53 1.13 17.69
CA LEU A 51 -3.57 2.52 17.23
C LEU A 51 -4.78 3.27 17.80
N THR A 52 -5.98 2.65 17.75
CA THR A 52 -7.20 3.30 18.24
C THR A 52 -7.34 3.30 19.77
N ASN A 53 -6.60 2.48 20.48
CA ASN A 53 -6.49 2.55 21.94
C ASN A 53 -5.52 3.64 22.39
N ASP A 54 -4.36 3.75 21.72
CA ASP A 54 -3.34 4.76 22.02
C ASP A 54 -3.77 6.16 21.52
N HIS A 55 -4.55 6.22 20.43
CA HIS A 55 -5.04 7.43 19.76
C HIS A 55 -6.54 7.29 19.41
N PRO A 56 -7.45 7.49 20.40
CA PRO A 56 -8.89 7.24 20.22
C PRO A 56 -9.57 8.05 19.10
N GLU A 57 -9.01 9.21 18.76
CA GLU A 57 -9.51 10.07 17.68
C GLU A 57 -9.53 9.40 16.31
N TRP A 58 -8.72 8.35 16.11
CA TRP A 58 -8.70 7.60 14.85
C TRP A 58 -9.92 6.70 14.65
N LYS A 59 -10.70 6.37 15.70
CA LYS A 59 -11.91 5.55 15.57
C LYS A 59 -12.91 6.13 14.57
N ASP A 60 -13.08 7.47 14.59
CA ASP A 60 -14.03 8.15 13.74
C ASP A 60 -13.40 8.71 12.46
N ARG A 61 -12.09 8.97 12.47
CA ARG A 61 -11.37 9.64 11.40
C ARG A 61 -10.68 8.69 10.42
N LEU A 62 -10.56 7.42 10.77
CA LEU A 62 -9.89 6.40 9.96
C LEU A 62 -10.91 5.37 9.46
N GLY A 63 -10.72 4.88 8.25
CA GLY A 63 -11.48 3.78 7.67
C GLY A 63 -10.53 2.76 7.03
N LEU A 64 -11.01 1.53 6.87
CA LEU A 64 -10.26 0.45 6.25
C LEU A 64 -10.97 -0.06 5.00
N VAL A 65 -10.33 0.10 3.85
CA VAL A 65 -10.76 -0.50 2.59
C VAL A 65 -10.14 -1.89 2.47
N LEU A 66 -10.96 -2.91 2.26
CA LEU A 66 -10.54 -4.29 2.06
C LEU A 66 -10.81 -4.74 0.63
N VAL A 67 -9.77 -5.21 -0.06
CA VAL A 67 -9.88 -5.77 -1.42
C VAL A 67 -9.45 -7.23 -1.42
N GLY A 68 -10.28 -8.12 -1.93
CA GLY A 68 -9.93 -9.55 -2.05
C GLY A 68 -11.12 -10.47 -2.13
N LYS A 69 -10.82 -11.76 -2.12
CA LYS A 69 -11.83 -12.84 -1.97
C LYS A 69 -12.02 -13.18 -0.49
N ASP A 70 -13.11 -13.87 -0.20
CA ASP A 70 -13.45 -14.38 1.13
C ASP A 70 -13.65 -13.31 2.22
N ILE A 71 -13.97 -12.06 1.80
CA ILE A 71 -14.30 -10.99 2.73
C ILE A 71 -15.74 -11.21 3.22
N THR A 72 -15.87 -11.53 4.49
CA THR A 72 -17.17 -11.71 5.16
C THR A 72 -17.26 -10.79 6.38
N PRO A 73 -18.46 -10.41 6.84
CA PRO A 73 -18.60 -9.58 8.04
C PRO A 73 -17.83 -10.13 9.26
N THR A 74 -17.76 -11.44 9.40
CA THR A 74 -17.01 -12.11 10.49
C THR A 74 -15.49 -11.93 10.37
N SER A 75 -14.98 -11.63 9.17
CA SER A 75 -13.53 -11.43 8.96
C SER A 75 -13.03 -10.14 9.60
N TYR A 76 -13.90 -9.14 9.78
CA TYR A 76 -13.52 -7.80 10.21
C TYR A 76 -14.41 -7.20 11.31
N GLN A 77 -15.35 -7.96 11.89
CA GLN A 77 -16.29 -7.49 12.93
C GLN A 77 -15.62 -6.98 14.21
N ASP A 78 -14.38 -7.39 14.46
CA ASP A 78 -13.54 -7.01 15.60
C ASP A 78 -12.59 -5.82 15.32
N ILE A 79 -12.65 -5.28 14.09
CA ILE A 79 -11.86 -4.08 13.74
C ILE A 79 -12.59 -2.83 14.27
N PRO A 80 -11.93 -1.98 15.07
CA PRO A 80 -12.56 -0.80 15.67
C PRO A 80 -12.64 0.41 14.71
N LEU A 81 -12.72 0.17 13.42
CA LEU A 81 -12.87 1.15 12.36
C LEU A 81 -14.07 0.81 11.49
N GLU A 82 -14.58 1.79 10.77
CA GLU A 82 -15.49 1.53 9.68
C GLU A 82 -14.75 0.82 8.54
N VAL A 83 -15.30 -0.31 8.08
CA VAL A 83 -14.70 -1.16 7.04
C VAL A 83 -15.51 -1.09 5.76
N TYR A 84 -14.83 -0.87 4.65
CA TYR A 84 -15.39 -0.77 3.30
C TYR A 84 -14.92 -1.98 2.48
N PRO A 85 -15.66 -3.09 2.50
CA PRO A 85 -15.29 -4.28 1.75
C PRO A 85 -15.57 -4.08 0.27
N LEU A 86 -14.53 -4.16 -0.53
CA LEU A 86 -14.60 -4.27 -1.97
C LEU A 86 -14.25 -5.70 -2.36
N ASN A 87 -15.07 -6.32 -3.19
CA ASN A 87 -14.81 -7.67 -3.66
C ASN A 87 -13.50 -7.74 -4.46
N TYR A 88 -13.12 -8.95 -4.87
CA TYR A 88 -11.98 -9.15 -5.75
C TYR A 88 -12.15 -8.35 -7.06
N ILE A 89 -11.15 -7.55 -7.36
CA ILE A 89 -11.11 -6.67 -8.53
C ILE A 89 -10.12 -7.27 -9.53
N ALA A 90 -10.62 -7.58 -10.72
CA ALA A 90 -9.80 -8.10 -11.82
C ALA A 90 -9.41 -7.02 -12.83
N GLU A 91 -10.14 -5.91 -12.87
CA GLU A 91 -9.90 -4.83 -13.83
C GLU A 91 -8.88 -3.83 -13.29
N GLU A 92 -7.73 -3.70 -13.97
CA GLU A 92 -6.64 -2.80 -13.56
C GLU A 92 -7.09 -1.34 -13.40
N LYS A 93 -8.01 -0.86 -14.26
CA LYS A 93 -8.52 0.51 -14.15
C LYS A 93 -9.23 0.77 -12.82
N GLN A 94 -10.00 -0.20 -12.35
CA GLN A 94 -10.69 -0.12 -11.08
C GLN A 94 -9.70 -0.21 -9.92
N LEU A 95 -8.65 -1.04 -10.03
CA LEU A 95 -7.56 -1.07 -9.04
C LEU A 95 -6.86 0.29 -8.94
N VAL A 96 -6.62 0.96 -10.06
CA VAL A 96 -6.02 2.31 -10.06
C VAL A 96 -6.92 3.31 -9.32
N ASP A 97 -8.24 3.25 -9.51
CA ASP A 97 -9.18 4.12 -8.79
C ASP A 97 -9.18 3.83 -7.30
N ILE A 98 -9.07 2.55 -6.89
CA ILE A 98 -8.95 2.15 -5.48
C ILE A 98 -7.66 2.69 -4.86
N TYR A 99 -6.51 2.51 -5.50
CA TYR A 99 -5.26 3.09 -5.00
C TYR A 99 -5.38 4.61 -4.83
N ASN A 100 -5.96 5.32 -5.80
CA ASN A 100 -6.10 6.77 -5.75
C ASN A 100 -7.16 7.25 -4.74
N ALA A 101 -8.06 6.38 -4.28
CA ALA A 101 -9.09 6.72 -3.30
C ALA A 101 -8.59 6.69 -1.85
N VAL A 102 -7.46 6.05 -1.58
CA VAL A 102 -6.94 5.82 -0.21
C VAL A 102 -5.80 6.76 0.15
N ASP A 103 -5.41 6.75 1.41
CA ASP A 103 -4.30 7.57 1.91
C ASP A 103 -3.04 6.76 2.18
N LEU A 104 -3.18 5.49 2.58
CA LEU A 104 -2.05 4.59 2.83
C LEU A 104 -2.35 3.19 2.29
N PHE A 105 -1.34 2.53 1.77
CA PHE A 105 -1.37 1.10 1.49
C PHE A 105 -0.66 0.34 2.61
N VAL A 106 -1.35 -0.62 3.23
CA VAL A 106 -0.83 -1.41 4.35
C VAL A 106 -0.59 -2.85 3.92
N ILE A 107 0.64 -3.34 4.10
CA ILE A 107 1.06 -4.67 3.70
C ILE A 107 1.83 -5.38 4.83
N PRO A 108 1.13 -5.93 5.84
CA PRO A 108 1.72 -6.64 6.97
C PRO A 108 2.13 -8.08 6.60
N SER A 109 2.59 -8.29 5.36
CA SER A 109 2.98 -9.61 4.88
C SER A 109 4.11 -10.20 5.70
N LEU A 110 4.00 -11.51 5.98
CA LEU A 110 5.02 -12.28 6.70
C LEU A 110 6.04 -12.91 5.75
N GLN A 111 5.67 -13.04 4.48
CA GLN A 111 6.53 -13.53 3.41
C GLN A 111 6.06 -12.86 2.11
N ASP A 112 6.92 -12.08 1.52
CA ASP A 112 6.69 -11.51 0.20
C ASP A 112 8.04 -11.19 -0.45
N ASN A 113 8.19 -11.49 -1.73
CA ASN A 113 9.47 -11.24 -2.39
C ASN A 113 9.52 -9.79 -2.92
N LEU A 114 8.73 -9.50 -3.94
CA LEU A 114 8.58 -8.16 -4.53
C LEU A 114 7.09 -7.96 -4.87
N PRO A 115 6.25 -7.59 -3.89
CA PRO A 115 4.81 -7.51 -4.09
C PRO A 115 4.45 -6.39 -5.08
N ASN A 116 3.86 -6.76 -6.21
CA ASN A 116 3.41 -5.80 -7.23
C ASN A 116 2.48 -4.74 -6.66
N THR A 117 1.69 -5.08 -5.65
CA THR A 117 0.74 -4.17 -5.00
C THR A 117 1.43 -2.96 -4.36
N ILE A 118 2.67 -3.09 -3.85
CA ILE A 118 3.47 -1.93 -3.40
C ILE A 118 3.83 -1.04 -4.58
N VAL A 119 4.29 -1.62 -5.69
CA VAL A 119 4.68 -0.84 -6.88
C VAL A 119 3.47 -0.11 -7.47
N GLU A 120 2.32 -0.77 -7.52
CA GLU A 120 1.04 -0.21 -7.98
C GLU A 120 0.59 0.97 -7.11
N ALA A 121 0.58 0.79 -5.79
CA ALA A 121 0.26 1.85 -4.84
C ALA A 121 1.22 3.04 -4.96
N MET A 122 2.53 2.77 -4.94
CA MET A 122 3.55 3.81 -5.07
C MET A 122 3.47 4.56 -6.41
N ALA A 123 3.20 3.87 -7.52
CA ALA A 123 3.01 4.50 -8.82
C ALA A 123 1.81 5.46 -8.85
N CYS A 124 0.78 5.17 -8.07
CA CYS A 124 -0.35 6.07 -7.83
C CYS A 124 -0.04 7.19 -6.80
N GLY A 125 1.17 7.24 -6.25
CA GLY A 125 1.58 8.21 -5.25
C GLY A 125 1.06 7.91 -3.84
N ILE A 126 0.79 6.63 -3.53
CA ILE A 126 0.29 6.24 -2.22
C ILE A 126 1.46 5.71 -1.37
N PRO A 127 1.77 6.35 -0.24
CA PRO A 127 2.76 5.85 0.69
C PRO A 127 2.37 4.48 1.23
N CYS A 128 3.38 3.63 1.42
CA CYS A 128 3.17 2.25 1.85
C CYS A 128 3.76 2.00 3.24
N ILE A 129 3.14 1.11 4.01
CA ILE A 129 3.73 0.55 5.22
C ILE A 129 3.76 -0.96 5.15
N GLY A 130 4.91 -1.55 5.46
CA GLY A 130 5.10 -3.00 5.49
C GLY A 130 6.12 -3.44 6.53
N PHE A 131 6.16 -4.74 6.82
CA PHE A 131 7.20 -5.31 7.68
C PHE A 131 8.55 -5.38 6.96
N ASN A 132 9.63 -5.33 7.74
CA ASN A 132 11.00 -5.58 7.29
C ASN A 132 11.18 -7.08 6.98
N VAL A 133 10.69 -7.52 5.81
CA VAL A 133 10.75 -8.91 5.35
C VAL A 133 10.81 -9.00 3.83
N GLY A 134 11.55 -9.98 3.32
CA GLY A 134 11.69 -10.22 1.88
C GLY A 134 12.19 -8.98 1.14
N GLY A 135 11.56 -8.64 0.03
CA GLY A 135 11.91 -7.47 -0.76
C GLY A 135 11.19 -6.17 -0.37
N ILE A 136 10.31 -6.18 0.64
CA ILE A 136 9.58 -4.98 1.08
C ILE A 136 10.51 -3.82 1.43
N PRO A 137 11.61 -4.01 2.22
CA PRO A 137 12.52 -2.91 2.56
C PRO A 137 13.35 -2.39 1.38
N GLU A 138 13.42 -3.11 0.26
CA GLU A 138 14.02 -2.59 -0.98
C GLU A 138 13.06 -1.66 -1.73
N MET A 139 11.76 -1.88 -1.56
CA MET A 139 10.70 -1.13 -2.22
C MET A 139 10.33 0.14 -1.45
N ILE A 140 10.28 0.06 -0.14
CA ILE A 140 9.91 1.18 0.74
C ILE A 140 11.19 1.76 1.37
N ASP A 141 11.52 3.01 1.03
CA ASP A 141 12.55 3.78 1.71
C ASP A 141 11.94 4.37 2.99
N HIS A 142 12.34 3.80 4.13
CA HIS A 142 11.79 4.14 5.45
C HIS A 142 11.84 5.65 5.72
N LEU A 143 10.71 6.24 6.09
CA LEU A 143 10.49 7.67 6.34
C LEU A 143 10.64 8.61 5.13
N HIS A 144 10.90 8.07 3.93
CA HIS A 144 11.04 8.87 2.71
C HIS A 144 9.88 8.70 1.73
N ASN A 145 9.39 7.46 1.55
CA ASN A 145 8.23 7.18 0.70
C ASN A 145 7.20 6.25 1.35
N GLY A 146 7.42 5.93 2.62
CA GLY A 146 6.60 5.03 3.41
C GLY A 146 7.29 4.66 4.72
N TYR A 147 6.82 3.58 5.35
CA TYR A 147 7.34 3.11 6.63
C TYR A 147 7.65 1.62 6.58
N VAL A 148 8.84 1.23 7.01
CA VAL A 148 9.24 -0.18 7.18
C VAL A 148 9.23 -0.48 8.66
N ALA A 149 8.23 -1.25 9.09
CA ALA A 149 8.09 -1.67 10.48
C ALA A 149 8.94 -2.92 10.78
N GLU A 150 9.37 -3.05 12.03
CA GLU A 150 10.06 -4.24 12.50
C GLU A 150 9.19 -5.49 12.30
N TYR A 151 9.81 -6.57 11.85
CA TYR A 151 9.10 -7.81 11.52
C TYR A 151 8.26 -8.33 12.67
N LYS A 152 6.96 -8.52 12.42
CA LYS A 152 5.95 -8.96 13.40
C LYS A 152 5.75 -8.03 14.62
N ASN A 153 6.31 -6.86 14.63
CA ASN A 153 6.10 -5.90 15.72
C ASN A 153 4.83 -5.07 15.46
N VAL A 154 3.73 -5.49 16.08
CA VAL A 154 2.42 -4.82 16.01
C VAL A 154 2.49 -3.37 16.47
N GLY A 155 3.27 -3.10 17.52
CA GLY A 155 3.43 -1.77 18.06
C GLY A 155 4.13 -0.81 17.11
N ASP A 156 5.22 -1.27 16.50
CA ASP A 156 5.94 -0.48 15.51
C ASP A 156 5.10 -0.26 14.24
N PHE A 157 4.32 -1.26 13.83
CA PHE A 157 3.39 -1.12 12.71
C PHE A 157 2.29 -0.08 13.00
N ALA A 158 1.71 -0.08 14.21
CA ALA A 158 0.73 0.91 14.64
C ALA A 158 1.34 2.32 14.68
N ASN A 159 2.54 2.46 15.25
CA ASN A 159 3.28 3.73 15.27
C ASN A 159 3.61 4.24 13.86
N GLY A 160 3.97 3.34 12.94
CA GLY A 160 4.22 3.68 11.54
C GLY A 160 2.98 4.20 10.82
N ILE A 161 1.81 3.60 11.06
CA ILE A 161 0.53 4.13 10.53
C ILE A 161 0.29 5.54 11.10
N HIS A 162 0.44 5.70 12.42
CA HIS A 162 0.23 7.00 13.07
C HIS A 162 1.16 8.07 12.49
N TRP A 163 2.45 7.78 12.41
CA TRP A 163 3.45 8.68 11.85
C TRP A 163 3.13 9.11 10.42
N LEU A 164 2.78 8.16 9.55
CA LEU A 164 2.41 8.45 8.14
C LEU A 164 1.17 9.35 8.02
N LEU A 165 0.26 9.29 8.99
CA LEU A 165 -0.98 10.07 8.98
C LEU A 165 -0.86 11.44 9.65
N THR A 166 0.19 11.68 10.45
CA THR A 166 0.33 12.88 11.29
C THR A 166 1.61 13.65 11.05
N GLU A 167 2.76 13.00 11.18
CA GLU A 167 4.09 13.63 11.16
C GLU A 167 4.73 13.58 9.77
N GLY A 168 4.39 12.56 8.99
CA GLY A 168 4.87 12.45 7.61
C GLY A 168 4.32 13.58 6.74
N GLU A 169 5.20 14.29 6.05
CA GLU A 169 4.78 15.28 5.04
C GLU A 169 4.19 14.54 3.84
N TYR A 170 2.88 14.29 3.87
CA TYR A 170 2.18 13.41 2.92
C TYR A 170 2.52 13.71 1.46
N ASP A 171 2.56 14.99 1.07
CA ASP A 171 2.85 15.38 -0.31
C ASP A 171 4.29 15.02 -0.72
N ILE A 172 5.23 15.05 0.22
CA ILE A 172 6.61 14.62 -0.01
C ILE A 172 6.65 13.10 -0.15
N LEU A 173 6.07 12.38 0.80
CA LEU A 173 6.01 10.91 0.77
C LEU A 173 5.35 10.40 -0.51
N SER A 174 4.24 11.00 -0.91
CA SER A 174 3.49 10.66 -2.13
C SER A 174 4.35 10.86 -3.39
N ARG A 175 4.99 12.00 -3.51
CA ARG A 175 5.87 12.31 -4.65
C ARG A 175 7.06 11.35 -4.73
N GLU A 176 7.71 11.08 -3.59
CA GLU A 176 8.86 10.17 -3.53
C GLU A 176 8.46 8.71 -3.82
N ALA A 177 7.27 8.28 -3.38
CA ALA A 177 6.71 6.98 -3.74
C ALA A 177 6.54 6.86 -5.26
N ALA A 178 5.85 7.81 -5.89
CA ALA A 178 5.64 7.82 -7.33
C ALA A 178 6.97 7.88 -8.11
N ARG A 179 7.93 8.71 -7.66
CA ARG A 179 9.26 8.85 -8.27
C ARG A 179 10.03 7.53 -8.24
N LYS A 180 10.06 6.85 -7.08
CA LYS A 180 10.74 5.56 -6.93
C LYS A 180 10.08 4.49 -7.80
N ALA A 181 8.76 4.41 -7.81
CA ALA A 181 8.03 3.45 -8.65
C ALA A 181 8.38 3.62 -10.13
N ALA A 182 8.34 4.85 -10.64
CA ALA A 182 8.65 5.14 -12.04
C ALA A 182 10.11 4.82 -12.39
N ASN A 183 11.06 5.28 -11.56
CA ASN A 183 12.49 5.18 -11.86
C ASN A 183 13.05 3.75 -11.68
N THR A 184 12.45 2.96 -10.79
CA THR A 184 12.98 1.63 -10.45
C THR A 184 12.20 0.52 -11.15
N TYR A 185 10.87 0.63 -11.20
CA TYR A 185 9.96 -0.43 -11.60
C TYR A 185 9.14 -0.11 -12.86
N GLY A 186 9.27 1.11 -13.41
CA GLY A 186 8.64 1.48 -14.68
C GLY A 186 9.14 0.60 -15.84
N GLU A 187 8.26 0.28 -16.79
CA GLU A 187 8.59 -0.60 -17.93
C GLU A 187 9.85 -0.16 -18.67
N SER A 188 9.98 1.12 -18.97
CA SER A 188 11.17 1.67 -19.66
C SER A 188 12.44 1.54 -18.82
N SER A 189 12.36 1.78 -17.49
CA SER A 189 13.51 1.68 -16.59
C SER A 189 14.00 0.24 -16.47
N VAL A 190 13.06 -0.71 -16.36
CA VAL A 190 13.35 -2.14 -16.31
C VAL A 190 13.95 -2.61 -17.65
N ALA A 191 13.34 -2.23 -18.78
CA ALA A 191 13.85 -2.58 -20.12
C ALA A 191 15.29 -2.06 -20.32
N THR A 192 15.57 -0.83 -19.95
CA THR A 192 16.92 -0.24 -20.06
C THR A 192 17.94 -1.01 -19.23
N LYS A 193 17.59 -1.44 -18.01
CA LYS A 193 18.46 -2.27 -17.16
C LYS A 193 18.77 -3.63 -17.83
N TYR A 194 17.75 -4.29 -18.39
CA TYR A 194 17.97 -5.56 -19.10
C TYR A 194 18.86 -5.40 -20.32
N ILE A 195 18.62 -4.36 -21.15
CA ILE A 195 19.43 -4.06 -22.33
C ILE A 195 20.91 -3.84 -21.92
N SER A 196 21.14 -3.06 -20.86
CA SER A 196 22.49 -2.81 -20.35
C SER A 196 23.20 -4.11 -19.93
N ILE A 197 22.49 -5.01 -19.21
CA ILE A 197 23.04 -6.31 -18.80
C ILE A 197 23.39 -7.16 -20.05
N TYR A 198 22.50 -7.24 -21.03
CA TYR A 198 22.75 -8.00 -22.27
C TYR A 198 23.93 -7.44 -23.04
N ASN A 199 24.08 -6.11 -23.14
CA ASN A 199 25.21 -5.48 -23.82
C ASN A 199 26.53 -5.81 -23.11
N GLN A 200 26.55 -5.75 -21.78
CA GLN A 200 27.73 -6.16 -20.98
C GLN A 200 28.11 -7.63 -21.21
N MET A 201 27.13 -8.55 -21.26
CA MET A 201 27.37 -9.98 -21.47
C MET A 201 27.85 -10.28 -22.90
N THR A 202 27.41 -9.51 -23.90
CA THR A 202 27.73 -9.74 -25.32
C THR A 202 28.93 -8.93 -25.80
N GLY A 203 29.57 -8.13 -24.94
CA GLY A 203 30.71 -7.28 -25.31
C GLY A 203 30.36 -6.14 -26.26
N LYS A 204 29.08 -5.83 -26.42
CA LYS A 204 28.60 -4.69 -27.19
C LYS A 204 28.52 -3.47 -26.26
N ASN A 205 29.66 -2.80 -26.09
CA ASN A 205 29.69 -1.45 -25.54
C ASN A 205 29.41 -0.47 -26.71
N GLU A 206 28.24 0.15 -26.73
CA GLU A 206 28.03 1.39 -27.46
C GLU A 206 28.54 2.57 -26.66
#